data_ae8186aa774720f963fe8d7ef67349a7
#
_entry.id   ae8186aa774720f963fe8d7ef67349a7
#
_cell.length_a   1.000
_cell.length_b   1.000
_cell.length_c   1.000
_cell.angle_alpha   90.00
_cell.angle_beta   90.00
_cell.angle_gamma   90.00
#
_symmetry.space_group_name_H-M   'P 1'
#
loop_
_entity.id
_entity.type
_entity.pdbx_description
1 polymer ?
#
loop_
_entity_poly.entity_id
_entity_poly.type
_entity_poly.pdbx_seq_one_letter_code
_entity_poly.pdbx_strand_id
1 'polypeptide(L)'
;TNAMLNEGTGNLDAGDIAAGFERLGAQFSNSAHRDMGLLGLRTLTASDKLEPALSLFAQILAKPSFPEASLQRIREQMLAGLRYARQRPDSQASEALWSTLYPGHPYGIPPDGTQESINAITREDLQRFQQTYYNASNAVIALVGAVDRQRAEQLAQHLADAMPQGDAAPRTPAPEPVSASTQHIDFASNQTHLLIAQQGISRDDPDYAALY
;
A
#
# COMPACT_ATOMS: atom_id res chain seq x y z
N THR A 1 7.57 1.50 1.60
CA THR A 1 7.62 0.33 2.51
C THR A 1 6.88 -0.87 1.92
N ASN A 2 5.62 -0.73 1.49
CA ASN A 2 4.80 -1.87 1.05
C ASN A 2 5.45 -2.68 -0.07
N ALA A 3 5.97 -2.03 -1.12
CA ALA A 3 6.68 -2.69 -2.23
C ALA A 3 7.97 -3.44 -1.82
N MET A 4 8.43 -3.24 -0.59
CA MET A 4 9.66 -3.85 -0.09
C MET A 4 9.43 -5.01 0.88
N LEU A 5 8.18 -5.29 1.26
CA LEU A 5 7.87 -6.30 2.28
C LEU A 5 8.26 -7.72 1.86
N ASN A 6 8.04 -8.07 0.60
CA ASN A 6 8.38 -9.38 0.04
C ASN A 6 9.76 -9.45 -0.62
N GLU A 7 10.61 -8.46 -0.40
CA GLU A 7 11.96 -8.42 -0.93
C GLU A 7 12.98 -9.18 -0.06
N GLY A 8 12.59 -9.55 1.15
CA GLY A 8 13.37 -10.37 2.05
C GLY A 8 12.75 -10.50 3.42
N THR A 9 12.89 -11.66 4.05
CA THR A 9 12.50 -11.92 5.44
C THR A 9 13.39 -12.99 6.07
N GLY A 10 13.92 -12.73 7.27
CA GLY A 10 14.91 -13.63 7.86
C GLY A 10 16.11 -13.86 6.95
N ASN A 11 16.34 -15.11 6.56
CA ASN A 11 17.40 -15.51 5.63
C ASN A 11 16.89 -15.71 4.18
N LEU A 12 15.60 -15.48 3.93
CA LEU A 12 14.98 -15.65 2.61
C LEU A 12 15.10 -14.35 1.82
N ASP A 13 15.54 -14.45 0.58
CA ASP A 13 15.48 -13.35 -0.38
C ASP A 13 14.13 -13.32 -1.16
N ALA A 14 13.98 -12.37 -2.08
CA ALA A 14 12.76 -12.23 -2.88
C ALA A 14 12.46 -13.46 -3.73
N GLY A 15 13.50 -14.12 -4.27
CA GLY A 15 13.39 -15.33 -5.06
C GLY A 15 12.92 -16.52 -4.22
N ASP A 16 13.50 -16.68 -3.02
CA ASP A 16 13.09 -17.72 -2.07
C ASP A 16 11.64 -17.55 -1.62
N ILE A 17 11.22 -16.32 -1.35
CA ILE A 17 9.83 -15.98 -0.99
C ILE A 17 8.88 -16.35 -2.13
N ALA A 18 9.18 -15.92 -3.35
CA ALA A 18 8.36 -16.22 -4.52
C ALA A 18 8.26 -17.73 -4.74
N ALA A 19 9.39 -18.43 -4.77
CA ALA A 19 9.44 -19.89 -4.91
C ALA A 19 8.72 -20.62 -3.75
N GLY A 20 8.75 -20.04 -2.55
CA GLY A 20 8.01 -20.54 -1.38
C GLY A 20 6.51 -20.58 -1.62
N PHE A 21 5.93 -19.47 -2.07
CA PHE A 21 4.50 -19.41 -2.42
C PHE A 21 4.14 -20.27 -3.63
N GLU A 22 4.96 -20.24 -4.69
CA GLU A 22 4.72 -21.05 -5.90
C GLU A 22 4.65 -22.55 -5.63
N ARG A 23 5.57 -23.09 -4.82
CA ARG A 23 5.55 -24.51 -4.42
C ARG A 23 4.29 -24.93 -3.67
N LEU A 24 3.64 -23.98 -3.00
CA LEU A 24 2.40 -24.20 -2.25
C LEU A 24 1.15 -23.96 -3.13
N GLY A 25 1.32 -23.46 -4.36
CA GLY A 25 0.21 -23.00 -5.20
C GLY A 25 -0.48 -21.77 -4.61
N ALA A 26 0.23 -21.03 -3.77
CA ALA A 26 -0.28 -19.83 -3.13
C ALA A 26 0.08 -18.59 -3.95
N GLN A 27 -0.75 -17.55 -3.85
CA GLN A 27 -0.54 -16.26 -4.48
C GLN A 27 -0.43 -15.18 -3.42
N PHE A 28 0.69 -14.49 -3.41
CA PHE A 28 0.90 -13.29 -2.63
C PHE A 28 0.59 -12.06 -3.48
N SER A 29 -0.01 -11.06 -2.87
CA SER A 29 -0.20 -9.73 -3.49
C SER A 29 0.03 -8.63 -2.46
N ASN A 30 0.51 -7.48 -2.94
CA ASN A 30 0.59 -6.27 -2.14
C ASN A 30 0.21 -5.06 -2.98
N SER A 31 -0.39 -4.07 -2.34
CA SER A 31 -0.67 -2.77 -2.94
C SER A 31 -0.67 -1.68 -1.88
N ALA A 32 -0.36 -0.47 -2.29
CA ALA A 32 -0.42 0.71 -1.43
C ALA A 32 -1.47 1.67 -1.98
N HIS A 33 -2.35 2.12 -1.12
CA HIS A 33 -3.37 3.12 -1.38
C HIS A 33 -3.13 4.35 -0.50
N ARG A 34 -3.91 5.41 -0.68
CA ARG A 34 -3.75 6.64 0.12
C ARG A 34 -3.94 6.40 1.62
N ASP A 35 -4.91 5.55 1.97
CA ASP A 35 -5.31 5.32 3.37
C ASP A 35 -4.84 3.98 3.93
N MET A 36 -4.35 3.06 3.09
CA MET A 36 -4.00 1.72 3.55
C MET A 36 -2.94 1.05 2.68
N GLY A 37 -2.14 0.18 3.33
CA GLY A 37 -1.40 -0.88 2.66
C GLY A 37 -2.25 -2.15 2.67
N LEU A 38 -2.39 -2.80 1.52
CA LEU A 38 -3.11 -4.06 1.40
C LEU A 38 -2.12 -5.17 1.09
N LEU A 39 -2.19 -6.25 1.87
CA LEU A 39 -1.50 -7.50 1.56
C LEU A 39 -2.54 -8.61 1.45
N GLY A 40 -2.39 -9.44 0.44
CA GLY A 40 -3.29 -10.56 0.18
C GLY A 40 -2.53 -11.87 0.07
N LEU A 41 -3.11 -12.91 0.65
CA LEU A 41 -2.70 -14.29 0.47
C LEU A 41 -3.89 -15.09 -0.03
N ARG A 42 -3.75 -15.73 -1.19
CA ARG A 42 -4.71 -16.70 -1.70
C ARG A 42 -4.04 -18.07 -1.71
N THR A 43 -4.65 -19.06 -1.06
CA THR A 43 -4.10 -20.42 -0.96
C THR A 43 -5.21 -21.45 -0.88
N LEU A 44 -4.87 -22.71 -1.04
CA LEU A 44 -5.78 -23.83 -0.78
C LEU A 44 -5.97 -24.01 0.72
N THR A 45 -7.13 -24.54 1.14
CA THR A 45 -7.47 -24.76 2.56
C THR A 45 -6.91 -26.06 3.14
N ALA A 46 -6.28 -26.92 2.32
CA ALA A 46 -5.56 -28.10 2.80
C ALA A 46 -4.41 -27.67 3.71
N SER A 47 -4.28 -28.33 4.87
CA SER A 47 -3.34 -27.92 5.92
C SER A 47 -1.89 -27.93 5.48
N ASP A 48 -1.50 -28.88 4.62
CA ASP A 48 -0.16 -28.97 4.02
C ASP A 48 0.17 -27.78 3.06
N LYS A 49 -0.83 -27.00 2.68
CA LYS A 49 -0.70 -25.78 1.85
C LYS A 49 -0.92 -24.51 2.67
N LEU A 50 -2.02 -24.46 3.43
CA LEU A 50 -2.43 -23.28 4.18
C LEU A 50 -1.41 -22.90 5.26
N GLU A 51 -1.00 -23.86 6.10
CA GLU A 51 -0.12 -23.56 7.24
C GLU A 51 1.23 -23.00 6.82
N PRO A 52 1.98 -23.62 5.89
CA PRO A 52 3.25 -23.07 5.46
C PRO A 52 3.11 -21.76 4.67
N ALA A 53 2.03 -21.58 3.87
CA ALA A 53 1.78 -20.33 3.20
C ALA A 53 1.48 -19.18 4.17
N LEU A 54 0.66 -19.46 5.20
CA LEU A 54 0.35 -18.48 6.24
C LEU A 54 1.59 -18.13 7.08
N SER A 55 2.41 -19.13 7.43
CA SER A 55 3.67 -18.90 8.13
C SER A 55 4.62 -17.99 7.35
N LEU A 56 4.78 -18.21 6.05
CA LEU A 56 5.61 -17.34 5.20
C LEU A 56 5.02 -15.94 5.10
N PHE A 57 3.71 -15.82 4.96
CA PHE A 57 3.01 -14.54 4.95
C PHE A 57 3.19 -13.77 6.26
N ALA A 58 3.06 -14.46 7.40
CA ALA A 58 3.29 -13.90 8.73
C ALA A 58 4.73 -13.41 8.92
N GLN A 59 5.73 -14.15 8.40
CA GLN A 59 7.13 -13.72 8.44
C GLN A 59 7.37 -12.44 7.66
N ILE A 60 6.78 -12.31 6.46
CA ILE A 60 6.86 -11.11 5.63
C ILE A 60 6.28 -9.89 6.35
N LEU A 61 5.16 -10.07 7.06
CA LEU A 61 4.53 -9.00 7.86
C LEU A 61 5.37 -8.61 9.07
N ALA A 62 5.86 -9.61 9.80
CA ALA A 62 6.50 -9.42 11.09
C ALA A 62 7.95 -8.95 11.00
N LYS A 63 8.71 -9.50 10.06
CA LYS A 63 10.18 -9.36 10.04
C LYS A 63 10.74 -9.16 8.63
N PRO A 64 10.26 -8.18 7.87
CA PRO A 64 10.87 -7.85 6.59
C PRO A 64 12.30 -7.35 6.80
N SER A 65 13.24 -7.84 6.00
CA SER A 65 14.66 -7.51 6.17
C SER A 65 15.09 -6.25 5.41
N PHE A 66 14.29 -5.81 4.44
CA PHE A 66 14.57 -4.65 3.59
C PHE A 66 16.00 -4.63 3.04
N PRO A 67 16.40 -5.60 2.20
CA PRO A 67 17.76 -5.68 1.69
C PRO A 67 18.14 -4.43 0.89
N GLU A 68 19.35 -3.91 1.10
CA GLU A 68 19.80 -2.68 0.44
C GLU A 68 19.80 -2.79 -1.08
N ALA A 69 20.24 -3.95 -1.62
CA ALA A 69 20.23 -4.18 -3.06
C ALA A 69 18.81 -4.13 -3.66
N SER A 70 17.82 -4.67 -2.95
CA SER A 70 16.41 -4.58 -3.33
C SER A 70 15.88 -3.15 -3.23
N LEU A 71 16.28 -2.40 -2.20
CA LEU A 71 15.90 -0.99 -2.04
C LEU A 71 16.42 -0.16 -3.23
N GLN A 72 17.66 -0.35 -3.65
CA GLN A 72 18.21 0.35 -4.81
C GLN A 72 17.46 -0.01 -6.09
N ARG A 73 17.21 -1.30 -6.34
CA ARG A 73 16.47 -1.77 -7.52
C ARG A 73 15.04 -1.21 -7.56
N ILE A 74 14.30 -1.28 -6.45
CA ILE A 74 12.93 -0.73 -6.38
C ILE A 74 12.93 0.79 -6.52
N ARG A 75 13.91 1.49 -5.93
CA ARG A 75 14.10 2.94 -6.13
C ARG A 75 14.24 3.31 -7.60
N GLU A 76 15.12 2.61 -8.32
CA GLU A 76 15.33 2.85 -9.77
C GLU A 76 14.05 2.59 -10.57
N GLN A 77 13.31 1.54 -10.26
CA GLN A 77 12.02 1.23 -10.90
C GLN A 77 10.99 2.32 -10.64
N MET A 78 10.86 2.79 -9.39
CA MET A 78 9.94 3.88 -9.05
C MET A 78 10.33 5.20 -9.75
N LEU A 79 11.61 5.55 -9.77
CA LEU A 79 12.09 6.72 -10.48
C LEU A 79 11.85 6.63 -11.99
N ALA A 80 11.99 5.46 -12.59
CA ALA A 80 11.63 5.23 -13.99
C ALA A 80 10.12 5.40 -14.22
N GLY A 81 9.28 4.87 -13.31
CA GLY A 81 7.84 5.07 -13.32
C GLY A 81 7.44 6.54 -13.25
N LEU A 82 8.04 7.32 -12.35
CA LEU A 82 7.79 8.77 -12.25
C LEU A 82 8.20 9.52 -13.52
N ARG A 83 9.35 9.19 -14.12
CA ARG A 83 9.75 9.79 -15.42
C ARG A 83 8.74 9.49 -16.51
N TYR A 84 8.21 8.27 -16.57
CA TYR A 84 7.19 7.89 -17.52
C TYR A 84 5.86 8.62 -17.25
N ALA A 85 5.41 8.69 -15.99
CA ALA A 85 4.19 9.40 -15.61
C ALA A 85 4.24 10.90 -15.99
N ARG A 86 5.41 11.54 -15.85
CA ARG A 86 5.62 12.95 -16.27
C ARG A 86 5.48 13.20 -17.78
N GLN A 87 5.58 12.16 -18.60
CA GLN A 87 5.39 12.24 -20.06
C GLN A 87 3.93 12.02 -20.47
N ARG A 88 3.04 11.81 -19.52
CA ARG A 88 1.62 11.52 -19.75
C ARG A 88 0.75 12.68 -19.27
N PRO A 89 -0.05 13.28 -20.16
CA PRO A 89 -0.90 14.43 -19.80
C PRO A 89 -2.00 14.06 -18.79
N ASP A 90 -2.56 12.84 -18.86
CA ASP A 90 -3.54 12.34 -17.91
C ASP A 90 -2.97 12.21 -16.48
N SER A 91 -1.73 11.76 -16.36
CA SER A 91 -1.03 11.66 -15.07
C SER A 91 -0.79 13.04 -14.46
N GLN A 92 -0.33 14.00 -15.27
CA GLN A 92 -0.11 15.36 -14.80
C GLN A 92 -1.41 16.06 -14.42
N ALA A 93 -2.47 15.88 -15.20
CA ALA A 93 -3.79 16.41 -14.88
C ALA A 93 -4.33 15.82 -13.57
N SER A 94 -4.13 14.51 -13.33
CA SER A 94 -4.53 13.86 -12.08
C SER A 94 -3.74 14.38 -10.88
N GLU A 95 -2.42 14.54 -11.00
CA GLU A 95 -1.58 15.07 -9.93
C GLU A 95 -1.99 16.51 -9.56
N ALA A 96 -2.21 17.36 -10.57
CA ALA A 96 -2.67 18.71 -10.38
C ALA A 96 -4.06 18.77 -9.71
N LEU A 97 -4.98 17.90 -10.12
CA LEU A 97 -6.31 17.83 -9.52
C LEU A 97 -6.22 17.52 -8.01
N TRP A 98 -5.48 16.48 -7.64
CA TRP A 98 -5.37 16.06 -6.23
C TRP A 98 -4.66 17.12 -5.38
N SER A 99 -3.59 17.72 -5.87
CA SER A 99 -2.87 18.80 -5.15
C SER A 99 -3.73 20.07 -4.98
N THR A 100 -4.61 20.36 -5.94
CA THR A 100 -5.54 21.49 -5.88
C THR A 100 -6.71 21.23 -4.92
N LEU A 101 -7.25 20.01 -4.92
CA LEU A 101 -8.34 19.64 -4.02
C LEU A 101 -7.92 19.50 -2.55
N TYR A 102 -6.65 19.15 -2.31
CA TYR A 102 -6.14 18.82 -0.99
C TYR A 102 -4.81 19.54 -0.68
N PRO A 103 -4.78 20.88 -0.74
CA PRO A 103 -3.55 21.63 -0.49
C PRO A 103 -3.09 21.44 0.95
N GLY A 104 -1.82 21.05 1.14
CA GLY A 104 -1.23 20.81 2.46
C GLY A 104 -1.74 19.56 3.20
N HIS A 105 -2.64 18.81 2.62
CA HIS A 105 -3.18 17.58 3.17
C HIS A 105 -2.49 16.35 2.57
N PRO A 106 -2.34 15.21 3.30
CA PRO A 106 -1.73 13.99 2.77
C PRO A 106 -2.34 13.49 1.44
N TYR A 107 -3.63 13.70 1.21
CA TYR A 107 -4.29 13.33 -0.04
C TYR A 107 -3.83 14.13 -1.26
N GLY A 108 -3.29 15.32 -1.07
CA GLY A 108 -2.68 16.13 -2.13
C GLY A 108 -1.30 15.64 -2.57
N ILE A 109 -0.67 14.77 -1.77
CA ILE A 109 0.65 14.21 -2.09
C ILE A 109 0.48 13.05 -3.08
N PRO A 110 1.30 12.96 -4.15
CA PRO A 110 1.27 11.82 -5.05
C PRO A 110 1.56 10.50 -4.30
N PRO A 111 0.75 9.44 -4.51
CA PRO A 111 0.96 8.15 -3.83
C PRO A 111 2.34 7.53 -4.09
N ASP A 112 2.86 7.74 -5.29
CA ASP A 112 4.17 7.25 -5.71
C ASP A 112 5.33 8.13 -5.21
N GLY A 113 5.02 9.23 -4.51
CA GLY A 113 6.00 10.17 -4.01
C GLY A 113 6.57 11.09 -5.07
N THR A 114 7.69 11.73 -4.73
CA THR A 114 8.47 12.59 -5.63
C THR A 114 9.87 12.01 -5.83
N GLN A 115 10.58 12.47 -6.84
CA GLN A 115 11.97 12.06 -7.07
C GLN A 115 12.84 12.32 -5.84
N GLU A 116 12.64 13.45 -5.19
CA GLU A 116 13.39 13.87 -3.99
C GLU A 116 13.08 12.93 -2.82
N SER A 117 11.78 12.64 -2.56
CA SER A 117 11.37 11.77 -1.46
C SER A 117 11.85 10.33 -1.68
N ILE A 118 11.75 9.78 -2.90
CA ILE A 118 12.20 8.43 -3.22
C ILE A 118 13.72 8.30 -3.05
N ASN A 119 14.49 9.32 -3.47
CA ASN A 119 15.95 9.32 -3.29
C ASN A 119 16.36 9.42 -1.81
N ALA A 120 15.56 10.10 -0.99
CA ALA A 120 15.86 10.32 0.42
C ALA A 120 15.51 9.12 1.32
N ILE A 121 14.59 8.23 0.91
CA ILE A 121 14.17 7.08 1.73
C ILE A 121 15.37 6.16 2.00
N THR A 122 15.60 5.88 3.28
CA THR A 122 16.62 4.94 3.76
C THR A 122 15.98 3.62 4.21
N ARG A 123 16.81 2.61 4.43
CA ARG A 123 16.39 1.33 5.02
C ARG A 123 15.81 1.54 6.42
N GLU A 124 16.40 2.41 7.21
CA GLU A 124 15.96 2.77 8.55
C GLU A 124 14.57 3.42 8.53
N ASP A 125 14.26 4.24 7.52
CA ASP A 125 12.92 4.79 7.33
C ASP A 125 11.89 3.70 7.05
N LEU A 126 12.22 2.71 6.22
CA LEU A 126 11.36 1.57 5.96
C LEU A 126 11.09 0.75 7.22
N GLN A 127 12.12 0.46 7.99
CA GLN A 127 12.02 -0.27 9.26
C GLN A 127 11.16 0.48 10.26
N ARG A 128 11.42 1.77 10.46
CA ARG A 128 10.63 2.63 11.37
C ARG A 128 9.18 2.68 10.94
N PHE A 129 8.90 2.86 9.66
CA PHE A 129 7.54 2.90 9.13
C PHE A 129 6.82 1.56 9.32
N GLN A 130 7.49 0.44 9.06
CA GLN A 130 6.92 -0.89 9.25
C GLN A 130 6.60 -1.13 10.74
N GLN A 131 7.52 -0.85 11.64
CA GLN A 131 7.32 -1.02 13.08
C GLN A 131 6.18 -0.14 13.62
N THR A 132 6.04 1.09 13.10
CA THR A 132 5.02 2.03 13.56
C THR A 132 3.63 1.68 13.04
N TYR A 133 3.50 1.29 11.77
CA TYR A 133 2.21 1.20 11.11
C TYR A 133 1.75 -0.23 10.76
N TYR A 134 2.67 -1.20 10.62
CA TYR A 134 2.32 -2.59 10.34
C TYR A 134 2.24 -3.40 11.64
N ASN A 135 1.38 -2.97 12.54
CA ASN A 135 1.13 -3.61 13.84
C ASN A 135 -0.33 -4.08 13.94
N ALA A 136 -0.59 -4.98 14.90
CA ALA A 136 -1.90 -5.62 15.05
C ALA A 136 -3.02 -4.62 15.38
N SER A 137 -2.73 -3.54 16.15
CA SER A 137 -3.72 -2.52 16.53
C SER A 137 -4.14 -1.62 15.35
N ASN A 138 -3.35 -1.61 14.28
CA ASN A 138 -3.58 -0.83 13.07
C ASN A 138 -3.98 -1.68 11.86
N ALA A 139 -4.31 -2.96 12.08
CA ALA A 139 -4.63 -3.90 11.02
C ALA A 139 -6.10 -4.33 11.05
N VAL A 140 -6.63 -4.59 9.86
CA VAL A 140 -7.90 -5.29 9.67
C VAL A 140 -7.62 -6.56 8.89
N ILE A 141 -8.01 -7.71 9.44
CA ILE A 141 -7.84 -9.01 8.80
C ILE A 141 -9.20 -9.48 8.29
N ALA A 142 -9.31 -9.62 6.98
CA ALA A 142 -10.49 -10.17 6.32
C ALA A 142 -10.16 -11.57 5.78
N LEU A 143 -10.98 -12.55 6.12
CA LEU A 143 -10.84 -13.94 5.70
C LEU A 143 -12.09 -14.37 4.93
N VAL A 144 -11.89 -14.85 3.70
CA VAL A 144 -12.96 -15.31 2.82
C VAL A 144 -12.56 -16.65 2.23
N GLY A 145 -13.41 -17.67 2.38
CA GLY A 145 -13.13 -18.99 1.82
C GLY A 145 -13.87 -20.13 2.52
N ALA A 146 -13.44 -21.36 2.25
CA ALA A 146 -13.98 -22.57 2.85
C ALA A 146 -13.37 -22.80 4.24
N VAL A 147 -13.66 -21.92 5.17
CA VAL A 147 -13.24 -21.99 6.59
C VAL A 147 -14.44 -21.68 7.46
N ASP A 148 -14.57 -22.39 8.59
CA ASP A 148 -15.54 -22.05 9.58
C ASP A 148 -15.05 -20.87 10.46
N ARG A 149 -15.94 -20.36 11.30
CA ARG A 149 -15.63 -19.20 12.15
C ARG A 149 -14.49 -19.48 13.12
N GLN A 150 -14.48 -20.64 13.76
CA GLN A 150 -13.44 -21.01 14.72
C GLN A 150 -12.07 -21.04 14.05
N ARG A 151 -11.99 -21.66 12.88
CA ARG A 151 -10.75 -21.73 12.10
C ARG A 151 -10.30 -20.34 11.62
N ALA A 152 -11.23 -19.52 11.17
CA ALA A 152 -10.94 -18.13 10.75
C ALA A 152 -10.36 -17.31 11.91
N GLU A 153 -10.94 -17.42 13.12
CA GLU A 153 -10.45 -16.74 14.31
C GLU A 153 -9.01 -17.20 14.69
N GLN A 154 -8.72 -18.51 14.58
CA GLN A 154 -7.37 -19.04 14.80
C GLN A 154 -6.34 -18.50 13.80
N LEU A 155 -6.69 -18.44 12.51
CA LEU A 155 -5.82 -17.91 11.46
C LEU A 155 -5.58 -16.42 11.64
N ALA A 156 -6.62 -15.65 11.97
CA ALA A 156 -6.50 -14.23 12.28
C ALA A 156 -5.62 -13.98 13.50
N GLN A 157 -5.80 -14.76 14.57
CA GLN A 157 -5.00 -14.65 15.79
C GLN A 157 -3.52 -14.96 15.48
N HIS A 158 -3.25 -16.01 14.70
CA HIS A 158 -1.88 -16.35 14.30
C HIS A 158 -1.17 -15.19 13.58
N LEU A 159 -1.87 -14.49 12.66
CA LEU A 159 -1.33 -13.32 11.99
C LEU A 159 -1.15 -12.14 12.95
N ALA A 160 -2.13 -11.89 13.81
CA ALA A 160 -2.06 -10.80 14.79
C ALA A 160 -0.91 -10.98 15.78
N ASP A 161 -0.70 -12.20 16.26
CA ASP A 161 0.39 -12.55 17.21
C ASP A 161 1.78 -12.41 16.56
N ALA A 162 1.87 -12.61 15.25
CA ALA A 162 3.13 -12.46 14.52
C ALA A 162 3.50 -10.99 14.29
N MET A 163 2.52 -10.09 14.17
CA MET A 163 2.77 -8.67 13.93
C MET A 163 3.37 -7.95 15.14
N PRO A 164 4.16 -6.88 14.92
CA PRO A 164 4.62 -6.03 16.02
C PRO A 164 3.46 -5.51 16.87
N GLN A 165 3.72 -5.30 18.16
CA GLN A 165 2.82 -4.56 19.03
C GLN A 165 3.02 -3.06 18.80
N GLY A 166 1.94 -2.29 18.86
CA GLY A 166 1.99 -0.85 18.65
C GLY A 166 0.61 -0.21 18.79
N ASP A 167 0.60 1.11 18.74
CA ASP A 167 -0.64 1.88 18.78
C ASP A 167 -1.30 1.93 17.40
N ALA A 168 -2.61 2.14 17.37
CA ALA A 168 -3.32 2.45 16.14
C ALA A 168 -2.82 3.78 15.56
N ALA A 169 -2.72 3.86 14.24
CA ALA A 169 -2.35 5.10 13.57
C ALA A 169 -3.35 6.23 13.90
N PRO A 170 -2.88 7.47 14.08
CA PRO A 170 -3.78 8.61 14.23
C PRO A 170 -4.66 8.76 12.99
N ARG A 171 -5.91 9.16 13.19
CA ARG A 171 -6.80 9.46 12.06
C ARG A 171 -6.24 10.62 11.26
N THR A 172 -6.28 10.50 9.95
CA THR A 172 -5.97 11.62 9.04
C THR A 172 -6.97 12.76 9.32
N PRO A 173 -6.52 14.00 9.52
CA PRO A 173 -7.41 15.13 9.75
C PRO A 173 -8.35 15.33 8.55
N ALA A 174 -9.48 15.98 8.78
CA ALA A 174 -10.35 16.37 7.68
C ALA A 174 -9.63 17.42 6.80
N PRO A 175 -9.78 17.36 5.48
CA PRO A 175 -9.21 18.36 4.60
C PRO A 175 -9.95 19.70 4.75
N GLU A 176 -9.23 20.80 4.61
CA GLU A 176 -9.83 22.12 4.57
C GLU A 176 -10.65 22.30 3.27
N PRO A 177 -11.79 23.00 3.34
CA PRO A 177 -12.57 23.34 2.14
C PRO A 177 -11.75 24.19 1.17
N VAL A 178 -11.89 23.92 -0.12
CA VAL A 178 -11.22 24.68 -1.17
C VAL A 178 -12.23 25.48 -2.01
N SER A 179 -11.83 26.65 -2.48
CA SER A 179 -12.62 27.44 -3.41
C SER A 179 -12.55 26.85 -4.83
N ALA A 180 -13.61 27.09 -5.61
CA ALA A 180 -13.61 26.71 -7.02
C ALA A 180 -12.43 27.36 -7.77
N SER A 181 -11.72 26.57 -8.52
CA SER A 181 -10.58 27.02 -9.33
C SER A 181 -10.50 26.24 -10.62
N THR A 182 -9.80 26.80 -11.60
CA THR A 182 -9.47 26.13 -12.86
C THR A 182 -7.95 26.19 -13.03
N GLN A 183 -7.35 25.05 -13.31
CA GLN A 183 -5.93 24.95 -13.64
C GLN A 183 -5.80 24.47 -15.09
N HIS A 184 -4.98 25.15 -15.87
CA HIS A 184 -4.62 24.73 -17.22
C HIS A 184 -3.14 24.36 -17.26
N ILE A 185 -2.83 23.23 -17.88
CA ILE A 185 -1.46 22.74 -18.07
C ILE A 185 -1.26 22.57 -19.58
N ASP A 186 -0.37 23.36 -20.14
CA ASP A 186 0.04 23.20 -21.54
C ASP A 186 0.89 21.94 -21.69
N PHE A 187 0.47 21.05 -22.57
CA PHE A 187 1.16 19.82 -22.86
C PHE A 187 1.15 19.50 -24.36
N ALA A 188 2.28 19.10 -24.91
CA ALA A 188 2.42 18.75 -26.32
C ALA A 188 1.74 17.41 -26.62
N SER A 189 0.41 17.39 -26.74
CA SER A 189 -0.42 16.23 -27.03
C SER A 189 -1.53 16.59 -28.00
N ASN A 190 -1.97 15.60 -28.78
CA ASN A 190 -3.15 15.73 -29.66
C ASN A 190 -4.47 15.49 -28.92
N GLN A 191 -4.43 15.16 -27.63
CA GLN A 191 -5.59 14.91 -26.79
C GLN A 191 -5.63 15.91 -25.64
N THR A 192 -6.84 16.41 -25.33
CA THR A 192 -7.11 17.20 -24.15
C THR A 192 -7.67 16.28 -23.05
N HIS A 193 -7.10 16.33 -21.87
CA HIS A 193 -7.60 15.66 -20.69
C HIS A 193 -8.27 16.66 -19.77
N LEU A 194 -9.56 16.51 -19.55
CA LEU A 194 -10.36 17.34 -18.66
C LEU A 194 -10.78 16.55 -17.43
N LEU A 195 -10.37 17.01 -16.26
CA LEU A 195 -10.76 16.43 -14.98
C LEU A 195 -11.56 17.46 -14.20
N ILE A 196 -12.72 17.06 -13.70
CA ILE A 196 -13.59 17.88 -12.88
C ILE A 196 -13.84 17.12 -11.59
N ALA A 197 -13.62 17.73 -10.44
CA ALA A 197 -13.85 17.11 -9.16
C ALA A 197 -14.25 18.14 -8.10
N GLN A 198 -14.83 17.64 -7.03
CA GLN A 198 -15.10 18.37 -5.79
C GLN A 198 -14.74 17.49 -4.60
N GLN A 199 -14.50 18.10 -3.44
CA GLN A 199 -14.40 17.36 -2.19
C GLN A 199 -15.75 16.73 -1.89
N GLY A 200 -15.73 15.46 -1.49
CA GLY A 200 -16.92 14.72 -1.07
C GLY A 200 -17.05 14.70 0.45
N ILE A 201 -17.74 13.69 0.93
CA ILE A 201 -17.97 13.43 2.35
C ILE A 201 -17.13 12.26 2.83
N SER A 202 -16.91 12.18 4.14
CA SER A 202 -16.20 11.08 4.79
C SER A 202 -16.95 9.76 4.59
N ARG A 203 -16.21 8.64 4.59
CA ARG A 203 -16.80 7.30 4.52
C ARG A 203 -17.69 6.99 5.72
N ASP A 204 -17.46 7.62 6.87
CA ASP A 204 -18.26 7.49 8.09
C ASP A 204 -19.52 8.37 8.09
N ASP A 205 -19.71 9.20 7.05
CA ASP A 205 -20.88 10.06 6.91
C ASP A 205 -22.11 9.22 6.58
N PRO A 206 -23.26 9.45 7.24
CA PRO A 206 -24.49 8.69 6.97
C PRO A 206 -24.99 8.81 5.52
N ASP A 207 -24.66 9.88 4.82
CA ASP A 207 -25.05 10.13 3.44
C ASP A 207 -24.04 9.55 2.42
N TYR A 208 -22.95 8.92 2.88
CA TYR A 208 -21.91 8.38 2.00
C TYR A 208 -22.48 7.44 0.93
N ALA A 209 -23.35 6.52 1.31
CA ALA A 209 -23.94 5.55 0.39
C ALA A 209 -24.84 6.19 -0.69
N ALA A 210 -25.40 7.38 -0.41
CA ALA A 210 -26.21 8.12 -1.37
C ALA A 210 -25.35 8.89 -2.38
N LEU A 211 -24.13 9.26 -1.99
CA LEU A 211 -23.18 9.97 -2.86
C LEU A 211 -22.36 9.00 -3.73
N TYR A 212 -22.11 7.79 -3.24
CA TYR A 212 -21.29 6.76 -3.93
C TYR A 212 -22.10 6.02 -4.98
#